data_9bf4eb02f81881b7bd47fa7472cffc0d
#
_entry.id   9bf4eb02f81881b7bd47fa7472cffc0d
#
_cell.length_a   1.000
_cell.length_b   1.000
_cell.length_c   1.000
_cell.angle_alpha   90.00
_cell.angle_beta   90.00
_cell.angle_gamma   90.00
#
_symmetry.space_group_name_H-M   'P 1'
#
loop_
_entity.id
_entity.type
_entity.pdbx_description
1 polymer ?
#
loop_
_entity_poly.entity_id
_entity_poly.type
_entity_poly.pdbx_seq_one_letter_code
_entity_poly.pdbx_strand_id
1 'polypeptide(L)'
;MKRLLILFVSLNILLAGNSQAKMNYDDEKISLLLSHSEHMLYVKKGDFIVKSYKVALGSGGGGGKIREGDGRTPVGQYLITEVRGSERFHLFMGINYPNIKDAKRALTDNLITRRDYRAVLDAHIFGRKPPQDLILGGAIGIHGIGTETKKKINIHQNIDWTNGCIALRNDEVEELSRSVSVGTAINIIE
;
A
#
# COMPACT_ATOMS: atom_id res chain seq x y z
N MET A 1 60.15 -62.87 6.04
CA MET A 1 59.02 -62.60 5.14
C MET A 1 58.12 -61.66 5.81
N LYS A 2 58.16 -60.31 5.51
CA LYS A 2 57.26 -59.27 6.09
C LYS A 2 56.19 -58.99 5.09
N ARG A 3 54.90 -59.25 5.47
CA ARG A 3 53.74 -58.90 4.67
C ARG A 3 53.37 -57.44 4.92
N LEU A 4 53.41 -56.63 3.85
CA LEU A 4 53.00 -55.24 3.84
C LEU A 4 51.45 -55.17 3.64
N LEU A 5 50.77 -54.63 4.64
CA LEU A 5 49.33 -54.42 4.59
C LEU A 5 49.05 -53.04 4.00
N ILE A 6 48.50 -52.97 2.79
CA ILE A 6 48.13 -51.73 2.14
C ILE A 6 46.66 -51.38 2.55
N LEU A 7 46.51 -50.30 3.31
CA LEU A 7 45.20 -49.80 3.74
C LEU A 7 44.69 -48.88 2.60
N PHE A 8 43.58 -49.31 1.95
CA PHE A 8 42.85 -48.45 1.03
C PHE A 8 41.92 -47.53 1.84
N VAL A 9 42.23 -46.26 1.87
CA VAL A 9 41.33 -45.20 2.39
C VAL A 9 40.48 -44.72 1.22
N SER A 10 39.21 -45.15 1.21
CA SER A 10 38.19 -44.62 0.29
C SER A 10 37.73 -43.26 0.72
N LEU A 11 38.10 -42.22 -0.02
CA LEU A 11 37.64 -40.86 0.16
C LEU A 11 36.21 -40.69 -0.42
N ASN A 12 35.21 -40.75 0.44
CA ASN A 12 33.82 -40.39 0.04
C ASN A 12 33.71 -38.87 -0.06
N ILE A 13 33.73 -38.35 -1.28
CA ILE A 13 33.35 -36.94 -1.56
C ILE A 13 31.85 -36.83 -1.47
N LEU A 14 31.33 -36.30 -0.37
CA LEU A 14 29.96 -35.84 -0.28
C LEU A 14 29.76 -34.64 -1.21
N LEU A 15 29.13 -34.86 -2.34
CA LEU A 15 28.58 -33.80 -3.17
C LEU A 15 27.44 -33.15 -2.41
N ALA A 16 27.68 -32.04 -1.71
CA ALA A 16 26.67 -31.16 -1.18
C ALA A 16 25.91 -30.59 -2.39
N GLY A 17 24.76 -31.17 -2.70
CA GLY A 17 23.84 -30.61 -3.69
C GLY A 17 23.38 -29.24 -3.22
N ASN A 18 23.83 -28.18 -3.89
CA ASN A 18 23.24 -26.85 -3.77
C ASN A 18 21.79 -26.92 -4.27
N SER A 19 20.87 -27.19 -3.37
CA SER A 19 19.44 -26.95 -3.58
C SER A 19 19.25 -25.42 -3.64
N GLN A 20 19.46 -24.84 -4.81
CA GLN A 20 18.91 -23.51 -5.08
C GLN A 20 17.41 -23.67 -5.03
N ALA A 21 16.79 -23.23 -3.94
CA ALA A 21 15.36 -23.07 -3.86
C ALA A 21 14.93 -22.18 -5.04
N LYS A 22 14.28 -22.78 -6.04
CA LYS A 22 13.66 -22.07 -7.14
C LYS A 22 12.60 -21.18 -6.49
N MET A 23 12.90 -19.91 -6.34
CA MET A 23 11.95 -18.91 -5.85
C MET A 23 10.80 -18.89 -6.85
N ASN A 24 9.64 -19.41 -6.45
CA ASN A 24 8.43 -19.42 -7.26
C ASN A 24 7.94 -17.97 -7.34
N TYR A 25 8.36 -17.24 -8.36
CA TYR A 25 7.97 -15.87 -8.66
C TYR A 25 6.43 -15.69 -8.77
N ASP A 26 5.68 -16.76 -9.06
CA ASP A 26 4.22 -16.71 -9.22
C ASP A 26 3.43 -16.69 -7.90
N ASP A 27 3.99 -17.14 -6.77
CA ASP A 27 3.31 -17.18 -5.47
C ASP A 27 3.51 -15.90 -4.61
N GLU A 28 4.33 -14.94 -5.07
CA GLU A 28 4.57 -13.73 -4.31
C GLU A 28 3.40 -12.75 -4.36
N LYS A 29 2.94 -12.33 -3.18
CA LYS A 29 1.80 -11.42 -3.03
C LYS A 29 2.09 -10.03 -3.62
N ILE A 30 1.10 -9.49 -4.31
CA ILE A 30 1.10 -8.09 -4.73
C ILE A 30 0.96 -7.18 -3.50
N SER A 31 1.75 -6.13 -3.47
CA SER A 31 1.66 -5.03 -2.53
C SER A 31 1.92 -3.70 -3.22
N LEU A 32 1.52 -2.62 -2.59
CA LEU A 32 1.67 -1.26 -3.10
C LEU A 32 2.63 -0.48 -2.20
N LEU A 33 3.47 0.35 -2.82
CA LEU A 33 4.30 1.35 -2.15
C LEU A 33 4.03 2.69 -2.79
N LEU A 34 3.57 3.66 -2.00
CA LEU A 34 3.43 5.05 -2.42
C LEU A 34 4.56 5.88 -1.79
N SER A 35 5.32 6.59 -2.61
CA SER A 35 6.27 7.62 -2.17
C SER A 35 5.68 9.01 -2.43
N HIS A 36 5.47 9.79 -1.36
CA HIS A 36 5.00 11.17 -1.46
C HIS A 36 6.01 12.04 -2.18
N SER A 37 7.29 11.98 -1.79
CA SER A 37 8.34 12.82 -2.35
C SER A 37 8.58 12.56 -3.84
N GLU A 38 8.35 11.35 -4.30
CA GLU A 38 8.51 10.97 -5.71
C GLU A 38 7.23 11.14 -6.53
N HIS A 39 6.05 11.29 -5.88
CA HIS A 39 4.73 11.22 -6.52
C HIS A 39 4.54 9.95 -7.35
N MET A 40 5.01 8.83 -6.82
CA MET A 40 4.99 7.53 -7.48
C MET A 40 4.29 6.46 -6.66
N LEU A 41 3.39 5.74 -7.30
CA LEU A 41 2.80 4.50 -6.79
C LEU A 41 3.45 3.31 -7.48
N TYR A 42 4.11 2.47 -6.70
CA TYR A 42 4.77 1.25 -7.16
C TYR A 42 3.92 0.03 -6.85
N VAL A 43 3.76 -0.84 -7.83
CA VAL A 43 3.22 -2.19 -7.65
C VAL A 43 4.39 -3.13 -7.44
N LYS A 44 4.41 -3.83 -6.32
CA LYS A 44 5.43 -4.79 -5.97
C LYS A 44 4.88 -6.22 -6.01
N LYS A 45 5.71 -7.15 -6.49
CA LYS A 45 5.52 -8.59 -6.35
C LYS A 45 6.71 -9.10 -5.53
N GLY A 46 6.48 -9.40 -4.25
CA GLY A 46 7.56 -9.59 -3.28
C GLY A 46 8.43 -8.34 -3.16
N ASP A 47 9.73 -8.48 -3.39
CA ASP A 47 10.68 -7.36 -3.35
C ASP A 47 10.84 -6.61 -4.69
N PHE A 48 10.28 -7.13 -5.78
CA PHE A 48 10.43 -6.56 -7.11
C PHE A 48 9.34 -5.53 -7.42
N ILE A 49 9.72 -4.40 -8.00
CA ILE A 49 8.79 -3.44 -8.60
C ILE A 49 8.43 -3.96 -10.00
N VAL A 50 7.16 -4.26 -10.21
CA VAL A 50 6.65 -4.80 -11.50
C VAL A 50 5.95 -3.73 -12.33
N LYS A 51 5.48 -2.64 -11.70
CA LYS A 51 4.83 -1.52 -12.36
C LYS A 51 4.95 -0.26 -11.51
N SER A 52 4.88 0.91 -12.14
CA SER A 52 4.83 2.20 -11.45
C SER A 52 3.90 3.17 -12.17
N TYR A 53 3.29 4.07 -11.39
CA TYR A 53 2.37 5.10 -11.88
C TYR A 53 2.72 6.44 -11.24
N LYS A 54 2.70 7.51 -12.04
CA LYS A 54 2.75 8.87 -11.50
C LYS A 54 1.37 9.22 -10.92
N VAL A 55 1.35 9.80 -9.73
CA VAL A 55 0.10 10.10 -9.03
C VAL A 55 0.00 11.59 -8.66
N ALA A 56 -1.24 12.06 -8.48
CA ALA A 56 -1.50 13.30 -7.76
C ALA A 56 -2.05 12.95 -6.36
N LEU A 57 -1.62 13.70 -5.38
CA LEU A 57 -1.89 13.48 -3.97
C LEU A 57 -2.83 14.54 -3.38
N GLY A 58 -2.93 14.54 -2.07
CA GLY A 58 -3.67 15.55 -1.31
C GLY A 58 -3.03 16.93 -1.40
N SER A 59 -3.84 17.96 -1.63
CA SER A 59 -3.39 19.34 -1.80
C SER A 59 -2.80 19.99 -0.53
N GLY A 60 -2.86 19.30 0.61
CA GLY A 60 -2.34 19.77 1.90
C GLY A 60 -0.83 19.62 2.08
N GLY A 61 -0.11 19.16 1.05
CA GLY A 61 1.34 18.97 1.07
C GLY A 61 1.81 17.77 1.89
N GLY A 62 3.12 17.71 2.13
CA GLY A 62 3.78 16.62 2.86
C GLY A 62 3.40 16.55 4.34
N GLY A 63 3.90 15.50 5.00
CA GLY A 63 3.50 15.13 6.35
C GLY A 63 2.17 14.39 6.39
N GLY A 64 2.07 13.35 7.23
CA GLY A 64 0.88 12.51 7.29
C GLY A 64 -0.40 13.26 7.67
N LYS A 65 -1.54 12.74 7.25
CA LYS A 65 -2.88 13.26 7.56
C LYS A 65 -3.13 13.32 9.06
N ILE A 66 -3.68 14.46 9.53
CA ILE A 66 -3.94 14.71 10.96
C ILE A 66 -5.44 14.75 11.24
N ARG A 67 -6.24 15.40 10.37
CA ARG A 67 -7.68 15.61 10.55
C ARG A 67 -8.39 15.73 9.21
N GLU A 68 -9.71 15.62 9.24
CA GLU A 68 -10.54 15.94 8.09
C GLU A 68 -10.31 17.38 7.62
N GLY A 69 -10.32 17.60 6.32
CA GLY A 69 -10.16 18.90 5.70
C GLY A 69 -8.72 19.44 5.63
N ASP A 70 -7.73 18.70 6.15
CA ASP A 70 -6.31 19.11 6.04
C ASP A 70 -5.72 18.92 4.63
N GLY A 71 -6.47 18.24 3.75
CA GLY A 71 -6.05 17.97 2.38
C GLY A 71 -4.87 17.02 2.25
N ARG A 72 -4.39 16.40 3.32
CA ARG A 72 -3.17 15.57 3.29
C ARG A 72 -3.48 14.11 2.98
N THR A 73 -2.61 13.47 2.23
CA THR A 73 -2.57 12.01 2.07
C THR A 73 -1.93 11.39 3.31
N PRO A 74 -2.52 10.36 3.92
CA PRO A 74 -1.94 9.76 5.13
C PRO A 74 -0.64 9.03 4.83
N VAL A 75 0.24 8.93 5.83
CA VAL A 75 1.49 8.14 5.82
C VAL A 75 1.34 6.96 6.76
N GLY A 76 1.73 5.77 6.31
CA GLY A 76 1.64 4.55 7.12
C GLY A 76 1.30 3.32 6.31
N GLN A 77 0.98 2.25 7.03
CA GLN A 77 0.60 0.97 6.44
C GLN A 77 -0.92 0.81 6.50
N TYR A 78 -1.50 0.45 5.36
CA TYR A 78 -2.94 0.27 5.18
C TYR A 78 -3.22 -0.98 4.35
N LEU A 79 -4.49 -1.37 4.30
CA LEU A 79 -5.00 -2.44 3.45
C LEU A 79 -6.10 -1.88 2.55
N ILE A 80 -6.19 -2.36 1.32
CA ILE A 80 -7.34 -2.12 0.46
C ILE A 80 -8.56 -2.79 1.08
N THR A 81 -9.66 -2.05 1.24
CA THR A 81 -10.91 -2.52 1.87
C THR A 81 -12.07 -2.68 0.90
N GLU A 82 -12.01 -1.98 -0.23
CA GLU A 82 -13.02 -2.06 -1.28
C GLU A 82 -12.41 -1.73 -2.64
N VAL A 83 -12.95 -2.35 -3.69
CA VAL A 83 -12.68 -2.00 -5.09
C VAL A 83 -14.03 -1.91 -5.77
N ARG A 84 -14.38 -0.73 -6.30
CA ARG A 84 -15.70 -0.50 -6.91
C ARG A 84 -15.66 0.56 -8.00
N GLY A 85 -16.60 0.49 -8.91
CA GLY A 85 -16.87 1.57 -9.85
C GLY A 85 -17.30 2.86 -9.12
N SER A 86 -17.05 4.01 -9.74
CA SER A 86 -17.40 5.32 -9.20
C SER A 86 -17.80 6.26 -10.34
N GLU A 87 -19.03 6.79 -10.30
CA GLU A 87 -19.50 7.78 -11.27
C GLU A 87 -18.61 9.05 -11.25
N ARG A 88 -18.16 9.45 -10.07
CA ARG A 88 -17.31 10.64 -9.89
C ARG A 88 -15.86 10.41 -10.30
N PHE A 89 -15.32 9.23 -10.00
CA PHE A 89 -13.89 8.95 -10.07
C PHE A 89 -13.53 7.81 -11.01
N HIS A 90 -14.50 7.30 -11.79
CA HIS A 90 -14.35 6.16 -12.67
C HIS A 90 -14.21 4.83 -11.90
N LEU A 91 -13.20 4.71 -11.05
CA LEU A 91 -12.96 3.59 -10.14
C LEU A 91 -12.43 4.11 -8.80
N PHE A 92 -12.77 3.43 -7.69
CA PHE A 92 -12.32 3.75 -6.34
C PHE A 92 -11.88 2.48 -5.59
N MET A 93 -10.68 2.52 -5.04
CA MET A 93 -10.12 1.50 -4.15
C MET A 93 -9.89 2.13 -2.77
N GLY A 94 -10.76 1.84 -1.80
CA GLY A 94 -10.68 2.38 -0.45
C GLY A 94 -9.60 1.71 0.38
N ILE A 95 -8.99 2.45 1.30
CA ILE A 95 -8.06 1.91 2.30
C ILE A 95 -8.66 1.97 3.71
N ASN A 96 -8.11 1.18 4.65
CA ASN A 96 -8.55 1.13 6.05
C ASN A 96 -8.00 2.28 6.91
N TYR A 97 -8.03 3.52 6.37
CA TYR A 97 -7.72 4.73 7.14
C TYR A 97 -8.91 5.09 8.06
N PRO A 98 -8.67 5.60 9.30
CA PRO A 98 -7.38 5.75 9.98
C PRO A 98 -6.83 4.41 10.49
N ASN A 99 -5.49 4.26 10.51
CA ASN A 99 -4.87 3.11 11.14
C ASN A 99 -4.70 3.30 12.66
N ILE A 100 -4.18 2.25 13.35
CA ILE A 100 -4.00 2.27 14.81
C ILE A 100 -3.00 3.36 15.24
N LYS A 101 -1.98 3.65 14.42
CA LYS A 101 -1.01 4.73 14.69
C LYS A 101 -1.66 6.11 14.61
N ASP A 102 -2.50 6.33 13.59
CA ASP A 102 -3.25 7.57 13.40
C ASP A 102 -4.17 7.81 14.60
N ALA A 103 -4.92 6.79 15.00
CA ALA A 103 -5.84 6.87 16.13
C ALA A 103 -5.09 7.05 17.47
N LYS A 104 -3.94 6.38 17.66
CA LYS A 104 -3.11 6.56 18.87
C LYS A 104 -2.59 7.99 18.99
N ARG A 105 -2.06 8.55 17.89
CA ARG A 105 -1.64 9.95 17.85
C ARG A 105 -2.80 10.87 18.21
N ALA A 106 -3.95 10.71 17.54
CA ALA A 106 -5.12 11.55 17.77
C ALA A 106 -5.64 11.45 19.22
N LEU A 107 -5.56 10.29 19.87
CA LEU A 107 -5.89 10.14 21.27
C LEU A 107 -4.88 10.89 22.18
N THR A 108 -3.59 10.79 21.87
CA THR A 108 -2.53 11.52 22.59
C THR A 108 -2.71 13.03 22.48
N ASP A 109 -3.11 13.50 21.30
CA ASP A 109 -3.35 14.91 20.99
C ASP A 109 -4.75 15.40 21.47
N ASN A 110 -5.52 14.54 22.18
CA ASN A 110 -6.88 14.81 22.65
C ASN A 110 -7.88 15.16 21.53
N LEU A 111 -7.64 14.71 20.30
CA LEU A 111 -8.53 14.90 19.16
C LEU A 111 -9.68 13.88 19.10
N ILE A 112 -9.49 12.70 19.68
CA ILE A 112 -10.50 11.64 19.80
C ILE A 112 -10.59 11.11 21.22
N THR A 113 -11.70 10.47 21.53
CA THR A 113 -11.93 9.84 22.83
C THR A 113 -11.29 8.44 22.91
N ARG A 114 -11.16 7.88 24.12
CA ARG A 114 -10.77 6.47 24.30
C ARG A 114 -11.74 5.50 23.65
N ARG A 115 -13.02 5.86 23.58
CA ARG A 115 -14.06 5.06 22.89
C ARG A 115 -13.77 5.01 21.40
N ASP A 116 -13.48 6.16 20.77
CA ASP A 116 -13.17 6.25 19.34
C ASP A 116 -11.90 5.45 19.00
N TYR A 117 -10.86 5.60 19.83
CA TYR A 117 -9.63 4.82 19.67
C TYR A 117 -9.90 3.30 19.73
N ARG A 118 -10.73 2.84 20.68
CA ARG A 118 -11.12 1.43 20.75
C ARG A 118 -11.88 0.99 19.51
N ALA A 119 -12.79 1.81 19.01
CA ALA A 119 -13.55 1.48 17.79
C ALA A 119 -12.63 1.31 16.57
N VAL A 120 -11.59 2.15 16.44
CA VAL A 120 -10.57 1.97 15.39
C VAL A 120 -9.78 0.68 15.62
N LEU A 121 -9.30 0.44 16.84
CA LEU A 121 -8.54 -0.76 17.19
C LEU A 121 -9.32 -2.04 16.89
N ASP A 122 -10.57 -2.12 17.33
CA ASP A 122 -11.47 -3.26 17.11
C ASP A 122 -11.72 -3.48 15.62
N ALA A 123 -11.90 -2.41 14.84
CA ALA A 123 -12.07 -2.51 13.41
C ALA A 123 -10.85 -3.17 12.74
N HIS A 124 -9.64 -2.79 13.12
CA HIS A 124 -8.41 -3.40 12.59
C HIS A 124 -8.22 -4.85 13.05
N ILE A 125 -8.50 -5.16 14.33
CA ILE A 125 -8.40 -6.54 14.87
C ILE A 125 -9.36 -7.48 14.14
N PHE A 126 -10.58 -7.02 13.87
CA PHE A 126 -11.62 -7.85 13.22
C PHE A 126 -11.70 -7.68 11.69
N GLY A 127 -10.72 -7.05 11.06
CA GLY A 127 -10.66 -6.87 9.60
C GLY A 127 -11.81 -6.01 9.03
N ARG A 128 -12.39 -5.11 9.83
CA ARG A 128 -13.49 -4.22 9.42
C ARG A 128 -12.96 -2.85 9.02
N LYS A 129 -13.77 -2.10 8.27
CA LYS A 129 -13.49 -0.69 7.97
C LYS A 129 -13.58 0.13 9.26
N PRO A 130 -12.57 0.95 9.60
CA PRO A 130 -12.61 1.82 10.77
C PRO A 130 -13.74 2.87 10.65
N PRO A 131 -14.19 3.49 11.77
CA PRO A 131 -15.11 4.63 11.72
C PRO A 131 -14.60 5.73 10.79
N GLN A 132 -15.48 6.25 9.93
CA GLN A 132 -15.14 7.22 8.88
C GLN A 132 -15.61 8.65 9.22
N ASP A 133 -16.30 8.83 10.32
CA ASP A 133 -16.92 10.05 10.83
C ASP A 133 -16.18 10.68 12.01
N LEU A 134 -14.99 10.18 12.33
CA LEU A 134 -14.12 10.78 13.33
C LEU A 134 -13.50 12.10 12.81
N ILE A 135 -13.04 12.94 13.72
CA ILE A 135 -12.28 14.18 13.37
C ILE A 135 -11.06 13.90 12.47
N LEU A 136 -10.56 12.68 12.44
CA LEU A 136 -9.51 12.22 11.54
C LEU A 136 -9.96 12.21 10.08
N GLY A 137 -11.27 12.12 9.83
CA GLY A 137 -11.88 11.91 8.53
C GLY A 137 -11.81 10.46 8.07
N GLY A 138 -12.18 10.23 6.83
CA GLY A 138 -12.29 8.91 6.21
C GLY A 138 -12.30 8.98 4.70
N ALA A 139 -12.84 7.95 4.05
CA ALA A 139 -13.00 7.83 2.60
C ALA A 139 -11.69 8.09 1.80
N ILE A 140 -10.56 7.70 2.37
CA ILE A 140 -9.27 7.74 1.68
C ILE A 140 -9.10 6.50 0.81
N GLY A 141 -8.57 6.70 -0.38
CA GLY A 141 -8.33 5.59 -1.32
C GLY A 141 -7.56 6.02 -2.55
N ILE A 142 -7.41 5.07 -3.47
CA ILE A 142 -6.84 5.26 -4.80
C ILE A 142 -8.00 5.37 -5.78
N HIS A 143 -7.96 6.34 -6.71
CA HIS A 143 -9.07 6.54 -7.65
C HIS A 143 -8.61 7.15 -8.98
N GLY A 144 -9.45 7.01 -10.00
CA GLY A 144 -9.26 7.69 -11.28
C GLY A 144 -9.63 9.17 -11.22
N ILE A 145 -9.26 9.91 -12.26
CA ILE A 145 -9.58 11.34 -12.34
C ILE A 145 -11.08 11.60 -12.70
N GLY A 146 -11.83 10.55 -13.05
CA GLY A 146 -13.24 10.66 -13.48
C GLY A 146 -13.35 11.25 -14.89
N THR A 147 -14.26 12.19 -15.14
CA THR A 147 -14.41 12.77 -16.49
C THR A 147 -13.10 13.38 -16.98
N GLU A 148 -12.52 12.84 -18.03
CA GLU A 148 -11.25 13.28 -18.61
C GLU A 148 -11.47 14.45 -19.58
N THR A 149 -11.02 15.63 -19.17
CA THR A 149 -10.89 16.79 -20.06
C THR A 149 -9.42 17.19 -20.15
N LYS A 150 -9.02 17.86 -21.24
CA LYS A 150 -7.64 18.36 -21.40
C LYS A 150 -7.18 19.18 -20.18
N LYS A 151 -8.06 20.03 -19.62
CA LYS A 151 -7.79 20.84 -18.44
C LYS A 151 -7.54 19.95 -17.21
N LYS A 152 -8.37 18.92 -16.99
CA LYS A 152 -8.27 18.06 -15.79
C LYS A 152 -7.04 17.15 -15.87
N ILE A 153 -6.71 16.64 -17.03
CA ILE A 153 -5.47 15.89 -17.29
C ILE A 153 -4.25 16.76 -16.98
N ASN A 154 -4.23 18.01 -17.47
CA ASN A 154 -3.12 18.92 -17.19
C ASN A 154 -2.98 19.26 -15.70
N ILE A 155 -4.09 19.46 -14.99
CA ILE A 155 -4.07 19.67 -13.53
C ILE A 155 -3.48 18.43 -12.85
N HIS A 156 -3.99 17.24 -13.18
CA HIS A 156 -3.53 15.98 -12.59
C HIS A 156 -2.02 15.72 -12.77
N GLN A 157 -1.47 16.12 -13.90
CA GLN A 157 -0.06 15.92 -14.21
C GLN A 157 0.89 16.84 -13.44
N ASN A 158 0.39 17.98 -12.93
CA ASN A 158 1.25 19.07 -12.42
C ASN A 158 0.90 19.54 -11.02
N ILE A 159 -0.25 19.15 -10.45
CA ILE A 159 -0.76 19.71 -9.20
C ILE A 159 -1.36 18.59 -8.36
N ASP A 160 -1.06 18.60 -7.06
CA ASP A 160 -1.77 17.84 -6.05
C ASP A 160 -3.14 18.50 -5.79
N TRP A 161 -4.22 17.77 -6.05
CA TRP A 161 -5.56 18.36 -6.09
C TRP A 161 -6.61 17.61 -5.28
N THR A 162 -6.24 16.49 -4.67
CA THR A 162 -7.20 15.70 -3.90
C THR A 162 -7.37 16.21 -2.47
N ASN A 163 -8.37 15.70 -1.78
CA ASN A 163 -8.58 15.96 -0.35
C ASN A 163 -7.87 14.91 0.55
N GLY A 164 -6.83 14.26 0.01
CA GLY A 164 -6.05 13.24 0.71
C GLY A 164 -6.04 11.87 0.03
N CYS A 165 -6.80 11.67 -1.03
CA CYS A 165 -6.75 10.46 -1.85
C CYS A 165 -5.51 10.45 -2.78
N ILE A 166 -5.28 9.31 -3.39
CA ILE A 166 -4.24 9.07 -4.40
C ILE A 166 -4.95 8.99 -5.75
N ALA A 167 -4.69 9.93 -6.65
CA ALA A 167 -5.33 9.96 -7.96
C ALA A 167 -4.41 9.43 -9.05
N LEU A 168 -4.96 8.60 -9.94
CA LEU A 168 -4.36 8.10 -11.18
C LEU A 168 -5.21 8.52 -12.38
N ARG A 169 -4.71 8.36 -13.59
CA ARG A 169 -5.54 8.41 -14.79
C ARG A 169 -6.52 7.23 -14.79
N ASN A 170 -7.61 7.36 -15.56
CA ASN A 170 -8.65 6.32 -15.56
C ASN A 170 -8.14 4.98 -16.10
N ASP A 171 -7.35 5.01 -17.17
CA ASP A 171 -6.72 3.82 -17.74
C ASP A 171 -5.72 3.16 -16.77
N GLU A 172 -4.97 3.96 -16.01
CA GLU A 172 -4.00 3.48 -15.02
C GLU A 172 -4.68 2.84 -13.80
N VAL A 173 -5.76 3.45 -13.27
CA VAL A 173 -6.49 2.86 -12.14
C VAL A 173 -7.24 1.60 -12.54
N GLU A 174 -7.71 1.48 -13.79
CA GLU A 174 -8.25 0.23 -14.32
C GLU A 174 -7.16 -0.86 -14.43
N GLU A 175 -6.01 -0.52 -14.99
CA GLU A 175 -4.88 -1.46 -15.06
C GLU A 175 -4.48 -1.95 -13.66
N LEU A 176 -4.32 -1.03 -12.72
CA LEU A 176 -3.99 -1.34 -11.32
C LEU A 176 -5.03 -2.26 -10.68
N SER A 177 -6.32 -2.03 -10.92
CA SER A 177 -7.42 -2.82 -10.34
C SER A 177 -7.42 -4.30 -10.72
N ARG A 178 -6.75 -4.66 -11.82
CA ARG A 178 -6.62 -6.07 -12.25
C ARG A 178 -5.65 -6.86 -11.37
N SER A 179 -4.74 -6.17 -10.68
CA SER A 179 -3.72 -6.77 -9.82
C SER A 179 -4.02 -6.58 -8.32
N VAL A 180 -4.93 -5.68 -7.97
CA VAL A 180 -5.25 -5.28 -6.60
C VAL A 180 -6.60 -5.86 -6.18
N SER A 181 -6.67 -6.41 -4.97
CA SER A 181 -7.89 -6.93 -4.36
C SER A 181 -8.04 -6.44 -2.92
N VAL A 182 -9.21 -6.68 -2.33
CA VAL A 182 -9.41 -6.45 -0.89
C VAL A 182 -8.38 -7.27 -0.11
N GLY A 183 -7.71 -6.64 0.85
CA GLY A 183 -6.60 -7.21 1.61
C GLY A 183 -5.20 -6.94 1.02
N THR A 184 -5.10 -6.37 -0.19
CA THR A 184 -3.79 -5.93 -0.72
C THR A 184 -3.19 -4.85 0.19
N ALA A 185 -1.94 -5.05 0.61
CA ALA A 185 -1.23 -4.10 1.45
C ALA A 185 -0.76 -2.88 0.64
N ILE A 186 -0.87 -1.71 1.24
CA ILE A 186 -0.27 -0.46 0.74
C ILE A 186 0.55 0.19 1.85
N ASN A 187 1.82 0.46 1.57
CA ASN A 187 2.70 1.25 2.42
C ASN A 187 2.86 2.64 1.81
N ILE A 188 2.54 3.67 2.57
CA ILE A 188 2.63 5.08 2.16
C ILE A 188 3.75 5.73 2.95
N ILE A 189 4.78 6.19 2.25
CA ILE A 189 5.97 6.84 2.83
C ILE A 189 6.09 8.29 2.34
N GLU A 190 6.85 9.11 3.05
CA GLU A 190 7.21 10.48 2.63
C GLU A 190 8.04 10.51 1.35
#